data_1a456f57790cbf89815de88a1d58a44b
#
_entry.id   1a456f57790cbf89815de88a1d58a44b
#
_cell.length_a   1.000
_cell.length_b   1.000
_cell.length_c   1.000
_cell.angle_alpha   90.00
_cell.angle_beta   90.00
_cell.angle_gamma   90.00
#
_symmetry.space_group_name_H-M   'P 1'
#
loop_
_entity.id
_entity.type
_entity.pdbx_description
1 polymer ?
#
loop_
_entity_poly.entity_id
_entity_poly.type
_entity_poly.pdbx_seq_one_letter_code
_entity_poly.pdbx_strand_id
1 'polypeptide(L)'
;MKNHIMNMKTYSLFLDDIREPRECLTYLHDPRYGTREWVVARTHDEFVSTILSRWAEGEFPELVSFDHDLADEHYDPAMYHGVDAYNNKAIEFKEKTGLDSAKFFVQFCIDVSIELPECLVHSMNPAGRERIRQTLFDYERYQQRFGSNKS
;
A
#
# COMPACT_ATOMS: atom_id res chain seq x y z
N MET A 1 0.52 15.17 17.19
CA MET A 1 0.52 14.21 16.07
C MET A 1 -0.60 13.21 16.18
N LYS A 2 -0.63 12.44 17.26
CA LYS A 2 -1.71 11.46 17.44
C LYS A 2 -3.09 12.11 17.48
N ASN A 3 -3.19 13.30 18.06
CA ASN A 3 -4.46 14.02 18.13
C ASN A 3 -4.98 14.41 16.74
N HIS A 4 -4.09 14.59 15.79
CA HIS A 4 -4.45 14.95 14.45
C HIS A 4 -5.28 13.85 13.77
N ILE A 5 -4.82 12.60 13.90
CA ILE A 5 -5.54 11.45 13.37
C ILE A 5 -6.87 11.24 14.09
N MET A 6 -6.90 11.43 15.39
CA MET A 6 -8.08 11.16 16.20
C MET A 6 -9.28 12.03 15.83
N ASN A 7 -9.04 13.19 15.21
CA ASN A 7 -10.10 14.10 14.78
C ASN A 7 -10.46 13.93 13.31
N MET A 8 -9.83 12.99 12.61
CA MET A 8 -10.06 12.76 11.19
C MET A 8 -11.04 11.63 10.98
N LYS A 9 -11.78 11.73 9.88
CA LYS A 9 -12.55 10.58 9.40
C LYS A 9 -11.58 9.59 8.81
N THR A 10 -11.91 8.31 8.92
CA THR A 10 -11.03 7.24 8.44
C THR A 10 -11.76 6.37 7.42
N TYR A 11 -10.98 5.64 6.65
CA TYR A 11 -11.50 4.68 5.66
C TYR A 11 -10.48 3.57 5.47
N SER A 12 -10.91 2.49 4.82
CA SER A 12 -10.03 1.38 4.47
C SER A 12 -9.81 1.42 2.97
N LEU A 13 -8.56 1.33 2.53
CA LEU A 13 -8.18 1.49 1.12
C LEU A 13 -7.58 0.19 0.59
N PHE A 14 -8.13 -0.30 -0.52
CA PHE A 14 -7.74 -1.55 -1.15
C PHE A 14 -7.22 -1.26 -2.56
N LEU A 15 -5.97 -1.64 -2.82
CA LEU A 15 -5.33 -1.43 -4.11
C LEU A 15 -5.19 -2.77 -4.83
N ASP A 16 -5.93 -2.95 -5.91
CA ASP A 16 -5.87 -4.15 -6.75
C ASP A 16 -6.55 -3.85 -8.07
N ASP A 17 -5.94 -4.26 -9.19
CA ASP A 17 -6.47 -3.92 -10.51
C ASP A 17 -7.72 -4.72 -10.88
N ILE A 18 -7.92 -5.90 -10.31
CA ILE A 18 -9.06 -6.77 -10.67
C ILE A 18 -9.82 -7.35 -9.50
N ARG A 19 -9.14 -7.68 -8.40
CA ARG A 19 -9.81 -8.37 -7.29
C ARG A 19 -10.68 -7.44 -6.47
N GLU A 20 -11.72 -8.03 -5.90
CA GLU A 20 -12.49 -7.39 -4.85
C GLU A 20 -11.94 -7.81 -3.49
N PRO A 21 -12.07 -6.98 -2.44
CA PRO A 21 -11.56 -7.36 -1.13
C PRO A 21 -12.06 -8.73 -0.65
N ARG A 22 -13.32 -9.03 -0.90
CA ARG A 22 -13.92 -10.31 -0.48
C ARG A 22 -13.19 -11.52 -1.05
N GLU A 23 -12.60 -11.39 -2.24
CA GLU A 23 -11.86 -12.50 -2.84
C GLU A 23 -10.60 -12.83 -2.04
N CYS A 24 -10.01 -11.83 -1.38
CA CYS A 24 -8.83 -12.05 -0.55
C CYS A 24 -9.15 -12.85 0.71
N LEU A 25 -10.39 -12.82 1.16
CA LEU A 25 -10.81 -13.60 2.32
C LEU A 25 -10.57 -15.10 2.10
N THR A 26 -10.76 -15.56 0.86
CA THR A 26 -10.66 -16.98 0.52
C THR A 26 -9.25 -17.52 0.75
N TYR A 27 -8.22 -16.78 0.42
CA TYR A 27 -6.86 -17.30 0.53
C TYR A 27 -6.03 -16.70 1.67
N LEU A 28 -6.44 -15.57 2.22
CA LEU A 28 -5.72 -14.95 3.34
C LEU A 28 -6.39 -15.20 4.69
N HIS A 29 -7.66 -15.56 4.68
CA HIS A 29 -8.43 -15.87 5.90
C HIS A 29 -8.47 -14.71 6.91
N ASP A 30 -8.31 -13.48 6.45
CA ASP A 30 -8.41 -12.29 7.29
C ASP A 30 -9.83 -11.74 7.18
N PRO A 31 -10.62 -11.77 8.27
CA PRO A 31 -12.02 -11.39 8.20
C PRO A 31 -12.26 -9.94 7.78
N ARG A 32 -11.26 -9.09 7.94
CA ARG A 32 -11.40 -7.68 7.55
C ARG A 32 -11.72 -7.51 6.06
N TYR A 33 -11.26 -8.43 5.21
CA TYR A 33 -11.58 -8.38 3.78
C TYR A 33 -13.05 -8.63 3.49
N GLY A 34 -13.76 -9.30 4.39
CA GLY A 34 -15.18 -9.60 4.20
C GLY A 34 -16.12 -8.71 5.01
N THR A 35 -15.63 -7.98 6.00
CA THR A 35 -16.49 -7.25 6.92
C THR A 35 -16.36 -5.73 6.82
N ARG A 36 -15.26 -5.21 6.33
CA ARG A 36 -15.07 -3.77 6.21
C ARG A 36 -15.62 -3.25 4.89
N GLU A 37 -16.01 -1.97 4.90
CA GLU A 37 -16.25 -1.25 3.67
C GLU A 37 -14.91 -0.77 3.15
N TRP A 38 -14.56 -1.16 1.94
CA TRP A 38 -13.29 -0.79 1.35
C TRP A 38 -13.50 0.20 0.21
N VAL A 39 -12.68 1.24 0.21
CA VAL A 39 -12.53 2.10 -0.97
C VAL A 39 -11.53 1.38 -1.87
N VAL A 40 -11.89 1.15 -3.12
CA VAL A 40 -11.07 0.36 -4.04
C VAL A 40 -10.40 1.28 -5.06
N ALA A 41 -9.08 1.17 -5.16
CA ALA A 41 -8.28 1.83 -6.19
C ALA A 41 -7.74 0.76 -7.11
N ARG A 42 -7.88 0.97 -8.42
CA ARG A 42 -7.53 -0.03 -9.43
C ARG A 42 -6.16 0.21 -10.07
N THR A 43 -5.60 1.39 -9.88
CA THR A 43 -4.30 1.74 -10.44
C THR A 43 -3.51 2.55 -9.41
N HIS A 44 -2.21 2.70 -9.67
CA HIS A 44 -1.39 3.59 -8.87
C HIS A 44 -1.95 5.02 -8.87
N ASP A 45 -2.34 5.52 -10.03
CA ASP A 45 -2.88 6.88 -10.14
C ASP A 45 -4.16 7.05 -9.33
N GLU A 46 -5.05 6.07 -9.35
CA GLU A 46 -6.26 6.10 -8.51
C GLU A 46 -5.92 6.06 -7.02
N PHE A 47 -4.92 5.29 -6.67
CA PHE A 47 -4.45 5.23 -5.28
C PHE A 47 -3.98 6.62 -4.81
N VAL A 48 -3.11 7.24 -5.60
CA VAL A 48 -2.59 8.58 -5.29
C VAL A 48 -3.73 9.60 -5.19
N SER A 49 -4.61 9.63 -6.18
CA SER A 49 -5.70 10.62 -6.20
C SER A 49 -6.67 10.41 -5.05
N THR A 50 -6.91 9.16 -4.65
CA THR A 50 -7.77 8.87 -3.51
C THR A 50 -7.16 9.41 -2.22
N ILE A 51 -5.88 9.14 -1.99
CA ILE A 51 -5.18 9.63 -0.80
C ILE A 51 -5.26 11.16 -0.74
N LEU A 52 -4.92 11.82 -1.84
CA LEU A 52 -4.84 13.28 -1.87
C LEU A 52 -6.20 13.95 -1.76
N SER A 53 -7.20 13.45 -2.49
CA SER A 53 -8.52 14.07 -2.45
C SER A 53 -9.20 13.89 -1.09
N ARG A 54 -9.05 12.73 -0.49
CA ARG A 54 -9.63 12.49 0.83
C ARG A 54 -8.89 13.25 1.92
N TRP A 55 -7.58 13.39 1.80
CA TRP A 55 -6.81 14.22 2.71
C TRP A 55 -7.32 15.67 2.70
N ALA A 56 -7.62 16.19 1.51
CA ALA A 56 -8.14 17.55 1.38
C ALA A 56 -9.49 17.71 2.09
N GLU A 57 -10.23 16.62 2.28
CA GLU A 57 -11.52 16.61 2.96
C GLU A 57 -11.40 16.22 4.45
N GLY A 58 -10.19 16.10 4.96
CA GLY A 58 -9.97 15.76 6.36
C GLY A 58 -10.05 14.26 6.66
N GLU A 59 -9.76 13.40 5.67
CA GLU A 59 -9.82 11.95 5.83
C GLU A 59 -8.44 11.33 5.64
N PHE A 60 -8.15 10.30 6.44
CA PHE A 60 -6.90 9.56 6.35
C PHE A 60 -7.19 8.05 6.45
N PRO A 61 -6.52 7.21 5.68
CA PRO A 61 -6.81 5.77 5.75
C PRO A 61 -6.28 5.15 7.05
N GLU A 62 -7.11 4.34 7.68
CA GLU A 62 -6.71 3.62 8.89
C GLU A 62 -6.20 2.22 8.59
N LEU A 63 -6.47 1.72 7.40
CA LEU A 63 -6.04 0.39 6.94
C LEU A 63 -5.85 0.46 5.45
N VAL A 64 -4.69 0.01 4.96
CA VAL A 64 -4.39 -0.02 3.53
C VAL A 64 -3.93 -1.42 3.16
N SER A 65 -4.50 -1.99 2.11
CA SER A 65 -4.08 -3.30 1.62
C SER A 65 -3.54 -3.16 0.21
N PHE A 66 -2.31 -3.61 0.00
CA PHE A 66 -1.57 -3.45 -1.25
C PHE A 66 -1.51 -4.73 -2.06
N ASP A 67 -1.84 -4.64 -3.35
CA ASP A 67 -1.40 -5.60 -4.34
C ASP A 67 -0.14 -5.03 -5.01
N HIS A 68 0.65 -5.89 -5.65
CA HIS A 68 1.83 -5.45 -6.39
C HIS A 68 1.54 -5.28 -7.87
N ASP A 69 0.84 -6.25 -8.46
CA ASP A 69 0.66 -6.31 -9.91
C ASP A 69 -0.62 -5.57 -10.30
N LEU A 70 -0.46 -4.45 -10.99
CA LEU A 70 -1.58 -3.55 -11.30
C LEU A 70 -1.86 -3.46 -12.79
N ALA A 71 -1.21 -4.28 -13.61
CA ALA A 71 -1.41 -4.31 -15.07
C ALA A 71 -0.96 -5.65 -15.61
N ASP A 72 -1.44 -6.02 -16.81
CA ASP A 72 -1.10 -7.31 -17.42
C ASP A 72 0.39 -7.55 -17.52
N GLU A 73 1.18 -6.53 -17.83
CA GLU A 73 2.62 -6.66 -17.95
C GLU A 73 3.29 -7.10 -16.64
N HIS A 74 2.67 -6.80 -15.48
CA HIS A 74 3.20 -7.18 -14.18
C HIS A 74 3.05 -8.68 -13.91
N TYR A 75 2.14 -9.34 -14.62
CA TYR A 75 1.85 -10.76 -14.43
C TYR A 75 2.66 -11.67 -15.37
N ASP A 76 3.38 -11.09 -16.34
CA ASP A 76 4.13 -11.89 -17.32
C ASP A 76 5.35 -12.51 -16.64
N PRO A 77 5.41 -13.86 -16.57
CA PRO A 77 6.56 -14.53 -15.94
C PRO A 77 7.88 -14.22 -16.62
N ALA A 78 7.86 -13.88 -17.93
CA ALA A 78 9.09 -13.53 -18.64
C ALA A 78 9.71 -12.23 -18.16
N MET A 79 8.94 -11.39 -17.48
CA MET A 79 9.44 -10.14 -16.92
C MET A 79 10.17 -10.34 -15.60
N TYR A 80 10.05 -11.53 -15.00
CA TYR A 80 10.67 -11.83 -13.71
C TYR A 80 11.55 -13.06 -13.83
N HIS A 81 12.82 -12.88 -13.56
CA HIS A 81 13.76 -13.99 -13.47
C HIS A 81 14.08 -14.25 -11.99
N GLY A 82 13.07 -14.01 -11.12
CA GLY A 82 13.22 -14.15 -9.71
C GLY A 82 13.44 -12.82 -9.02
N VAL A 83 13.70 -12.88 -7.73
CA VAL A 83 13.85 -11.69 -6.88
C VAL A 83 15.03 -10.82 -7.32
N ASP A 84 16.12 -11.47 -7.76
CA ASP A 84 17.33 -10.74 -8.15
C ASP A 84 17.11 -9.84 -9.36
N ALA A 85 16.40 -10.34 -10.36
CA ALA A 85 16.11 -9.53 -11.54
C ALA A 85 15.26 -8.30 -11.17
N TYR A 86 14.28 -8.49 -10.31
CA TYR A 86 13.43 -7.41 -9.84
C TYR A 86 14.26 -6.37 -9.05
N ASN A 87 15.09 -6.86 -8.14
CA ASN A 87 15.90 -5.99 -7.28
C ASN A 87 16.95 -5.20 -8.06
N ASN A 88 17.42 -5.75 -9.17
CA ASN A 88 18.43 -5.10 -10.01
C ASN A 88 17.83 -4.04 -10.93
N LYS A 89 16.52 -3.84 -10.87
CA LYS A 89 15.82 -2.88 -11.72
C LYS A 89 16.02 -3.18 -13.21
N ALA A 90 16.22 -4.45 -13.55
CA ALA A 90 16.31 -4.87 -14.94
C ALA A 90 14.95 -4.84 -15.63
N ILE A 91 13.88 -4.74 -14.85
CA ILE A 91 12.51 -4.73 -15.33
C ILE A 91 11.94 -3.34 -15.18
N GLU A 92 11.50 -2.75 -16.29
CA GLU A 92 10.80 -1.47 -16.30
C GLU A 92 9.39 -1.70 -16.79
N PHE A 93 8.41 -1.20 -16.04
CA PHE A 93 7.01 -1.31 -16.39
C PHE A 93 6.49 0.04 -16.88
N LYS A 94 5.61 0.02 -17.86
CA LYS A 94 4.92 1.22 -18.33
C LYS A 94 3.94 1.72 -17.26
N GLU A 95 3.27 0.79 -16.58
CA GLU A 95 2.37 1.10 -15.49
C GLU A 95 3.10 0.95 -14.16
N LYS A 96 2.76 1.83 -13.23
CA LYS A 96 3.31 1.77 -11.88
C LYS A 96 2.79 0.54 -11.15
N THR A 97 3.63 -0.04 -10.30
CA THR A 97 3.26 -1.20 -9.49
C THR A 97 2.77 -0.78 -8.11
N GLY A 98 2.31 -1.76 -7.33
CA GLY A 98 1.95 -1.52 -5.94
C GLY A 98 3.12 -1.09 -5.08
N LEU A 99 4.36 -1.44 -5.47
CA LEU A 99 5.54 -0.93 -4.78
C LEU A 99 5.64 0.60 -4.92
N ASP A 100 5.35 1.11 -6.10
CA ASP A 100 5.33 2.57 -6.31
C ASP A 100 4.29 3.22 -5.41
N SER A 101 3.13 2.58 -5.26
CA SER A 101 2.07 3.07 -4.38
C SER A 101 2.49 3.05 -2.92
N ALA A 102 3.16 1.98 -2.48
CA ALA A 102 3.65 1.90 -1.11
C ALA A 102 4.70 2.98 -0.83
N LYS A 103 5.61 3.21 -1.77
CA LYS A 103 6.62 4.27 -1.63
C LYS A 103 5.97 5.64 -1.57
N PHE A 104 4.98 5.89 -2.41
CA PHE A 104 4.22 7.13 -2.36
C PHE A 104 3.57 7.31 -0.99
N PHE A 105 2.93 6.26 -0.49
CA PHE A 105 2.19 6.35 0.77
C PHE A 105 3.11 6.63 1.95
N VAL A 106 4.27 5.95 2.00
CA VAL A 106 5.27 6.22 3.03
C VAL A 106 5.73 7.67 2.97
N GLN A 107 6.04 8.17 1.77
CA GLN A 107 6.47 9.55 1.61
C GLN A 107 5.36 10.52 2.01
N PHE A 108 4.12 10.22 1.68
CA PHE A 108 2.99 11.03 2.08
C PHE A 108 2.88 11.13 3.62
N CYS A 109 3.02 9.99 4.30
CA CYS A 109 2.99 9.98 5.77
C CYS A 109 4.11 10.83 6.36
N ILE A 110 5.29 10.79 5.76
CA ILE A 110 6.42 11.64 6.17
C ILE A 110 6.05 13.11 5.98
N ASP A 111 5.53 13.45 4.82
CA ASP A 111 5.24 14.84 4.45
C ASP A 111 4.19 15.47 5.36
N VAL A 112 3.19 14.70 5.77
CA VAL A 112 2.12 15.21 6.64
C VAL A 112 2.35 14.90 8.11
N SER A 113 3.46 14.26 8.45
CA SER A 113 3.88 13.94 9.82
C SER A 113 2.86 13.08 10.57
N ILE A 114 2.36 12.05 9.89
CA ILE A 114 1.42 11.08 10.47
C ILE A 114 2.09 9.71 10.48
N GLU A 115 1.87 8.97 11.57
CA GLU A 115 2.36 7.60 11.68
C GLU A 115 1.73 6.72 10.59
N LEU A 116 2.50 5.74 10.12
CA LEU A 116 2.00 4.77 9.17
C LEU A 116 0.85 3.98 9.79
N PRO A 117 -0.32 3.92 9.17
CA PRO A 117 -1.41 3.10 9.68
C PRO A 117 -1.12 1.62 9.44
N GLU A 118 -2.00 0.76 9.90
CA GLU A 118 -1.86 -0.67 9.61
C GLU A 118 -1.93 -0.92 8.12
N CYS A 119 -0.98 -1.70 7.60
CA CYS A 119 -0.89 -2.04 6.18
C CYS A 119 -0.84 -3.54 5.99
N LEU A 120 -1.60 -4.02 5.01
CA LEU A 120 -1.63 -5.42 4.63
C LEU A 120 -1.08 -5.54 3.20
N VAL A 121 -0.52 -6.68 2.88
CA VAL A 121 -0.06 -6.96 1.52
C VAL A 121 -0.72 -8.26 1.08
N HIS A 122 -1.64 -8.16 0.14
CA HIS A 122 -2.42 -9.31 -0.33
C HIS A 122 -1.94 -9.85 -1.67
N SER A 123 -0.81 -9.39 -2.15
CA SER A 123 -0.27 -9.79 -3.44
C SER A 123 0.12 -11.26 -3.48
N MET A 124 -0.15 -11.91 -4.61
CA MET A 124 0.28 -13.28 -4.87
C MET A 124 1.66 -13.33 -5.52
N ASN A 125 2.27 -12.19 -5.84
CA ASN A 125 3.62 -12.09 -6.40
C ASN A 125 4.63 -12.09 -5.24
N PRO A 126 5.39 -13.18 -5.02
CA PRO A 126 6.29 -13.25 -3.84
C PRO A 126 7.35 -12.15 -3.81
N ALA A 127 7.98 -11.86 -4.93
CA ALA A 127 9.02 -10.83 -5.00
C ALA A 127 8.42 -9.45 -4.72
N GLY A 128 7.30 -9.13 -5.37
CA GLY A 128 6.64 -7.85 -5.20
C GLY A 128 6.11 -7.68 -3.77
N ARG A 129 5.52 -8.73 -3.21
CA ARG A 129 5.02 -8.72 -1.84
C ARG A 129 6.14 -8.40 -0.85
N GLU A 130 7.29 -9.05 -1.02
CA GLU A 130 8.41 -8.85 -0.11
C GLU A 130 8.96 -7.43 -0.21
N ARG A 131 9.03 -6.88 -1.41
CA ARG A 131 9.51 -5.50 -1.60
C ARG A 131 8.57 -4.49 -0.94
N ILE A 132 7.27 -4.68 -1.06
CA ILE A 132 6.30 -3.81 -0.40
C ILE A 132 6.45 -3.91 1.12
N ARG A 133 6.49 -5.12 1.65
CA ARG A 133 6.65 -5.35 3.09
C ARG A 133 7.92 -4.69 3.62
N GLN A 134 9.03 -4.81 2.89
CA GLN A 134 10.28 -4.22 3.32
C GLN A 134 10.20 -2.69 3.36
N THR A 135 9.57 -2.09 2.36
CA THR A 135 9.38 -0.65 2.31
C THR A 135 8.58 -0.14 3.52
N LEU A 136 7.49 -0.82 3.84
CA LEU A 136 6.65 -0.44 4.98
C LEU A 136 7.37 -0.66 6.31
N PHE A 137 8.05 -1.79 6.44
CA PHE A 137 8.77 -2.15 7.66
C PHE A 137 9.90 -1.17 7.95
N ASP A 138 10.64 -0.76 6.93
CA ASP A 138 11.74 0.19 7.10
C ASP A 138 11.25 1.53 7.64
N TYR A 139 10.06 1.98 7.18
CA TYR A 139 9.51 3.22 7.69
C TYR A 139 8.99 3.06 9.12
N GLU A 140 8.36 1.93 9.45
CA GLU A 140 7.94 1.67 10.82
C GLU A 140 9.10 1.69 11.79
N ARG A 141 10.23 1.07 11.40
CA ARG A 141 11.44 1.09 12.20
C ARG A 141 11.98 2.51 12.39
N TYR A 142 11.94 3.29 11.32
CA TYR A 142 12.37 4.68 11.39
C TYR A 142 11.50 5.45 12.40
N GLN A 143 10.19 5.26 12.35
CA GLN A 143 9.27 5.93 13.27
C GLN A 143 9.50 5.52 14.72
N GLN A 144 9.72 4.25 14.99
CA GLN A 144 9.99 3.76 16.33
C GLN A 144 11.28 4.35 16.88
N ARG A 145 12.28 4.54 16.03
CA ARG A 145 13.59 4.99 16.43
C ARG A 145 13.68 6.51 16.60
N PHE A 146 13.04 7.26 15.71
CA PHE A 146 13.19 8.71 15.65
C PHE A 146 11.88 9.46 15.85
N GLY A 147 10.77 8.93 15.40
CA GLY A 147 9.48 9.61 15.43
C GLY A 147 8.94 9.81 16.84
N SER A 148 9.13 8.83 17.71
CA SER A 148 8.62 8.87 19.08
C SER A 148 9.29 9.96 19.93
N ASN A 149 10.47 10.43 19.51
CA ASN A 149 11.20 11.45 20.24
C ASN A 149 10.78 12.87 19.87
N LYS A 150 9.79 13.00 19.01
CA LYS A 150 9.31 14.29 18.56
C LYS A 150 8.01 14.74 19.23
N SER A 151 7.61 14.01 20.20
CA SER A 151 6.39 14.34 20.95
C SER A 151 6.49 15.65 21.72
#